data_89af8c009029a21c42c792625bf4a66e
#
_entry.id   89af8c009029a21c42c792625bf4a66e
#
_cell.length_a   1.000
_cell.length_b   1.000
_cell.length_c   1.000
_cell.angle_alpha   90.00
_cell.angle_beta   90.00
_cell.angle_gamma   90.00
#
_symmetry.space_group_name_H-M   'P 1'
#
loop_
_entity.id
_entity.type
_entity.pdbx_description
1 polymer ?
#
loop_
_entity_poly.entity_id
_entity_poly.type
_entity_poly.pdbx_seq_one_letter_code
_entity_poly.pdbx_strand_id
1 'polypeptide(L)'
;DIINVAGHRLSTGAMEEVVAGHADVAECAVFGVADEIKGQIALGLIVMKAGSARDEGEIAAEIVKLVRETIGPVAAFRHVIAVNGLPKTRSGKILRASMRRVADGGAAEAPSTIDDITVLHHVAERITIWRRETGGSL
;
A
#
# COMPACT_ATOMS: atom_id res chain seq x y z
N ASP A 1 -3.23 11.72 -3.40
CA ASP A 1 -3.35 12.32 -2.08
C ASP A 1 -2.02 12.81 -1.54
N ILE A 2 -2.10 13.76 -0.63
CA ILE A 2 -0.94 14.27 0.08
C ILE A 2 -0.97 13.71 1.50
N ILE A 3 0.16 13.17 1.95
CA ILE A 3 0.33 12.73 3.33
C ILE A 3 1.41 13.56 4.03
N ASN A 4 1.35 13.61 5.35
CA ASN A 4 2.33 14.31 6.17
C ASN A 4 3.17 13.29 6.93
N VAL A 5 4.45 13.20 6.59
CA VAL A 5 5.40 12.30 7.25
C VAL A 5 6.48 13.16 7.93
N ALA A 6 6.50 13.13 9.26
CA ALA A 6 7.47 13.89 10.06
C ALA A 6 7.53 15.37 9.65
N GLY A 7 6.38 15.98 9.36
CA GLY A 7 6.29 17.39 8.93
C GLY A 7 6.50 17.65 7.44
N HIS A 8 6.82 16.62 6.67
CA HIS A 8 6.98 16.75 5.21
C HIS A 8 5.71 16.34 4.49
N ARG A 9 5.32 17.14 3.51
CA ARG A 9 4.15 16.86 2.66
C ARG A 9 4.60 16.08 1.44
N LEU A 10 4.07 14.87 1.28
CA LEU A 10 4.47 13.93 0.22
C LEU A 10 3.27 13.47 -0.59
N SER A 11 3.48 13.32 -1.90
CA SER A 11 2.44 12.83 -2.81
C SER A 11 2.46 11.30 -2.87
N THR A 12 1.37 10.66 -2.44
CA THR A 12 1.23 9.20 -2.60
C THR A 12 1.11 8.82 -4.07
N GLY A 13 0.53 9.68 -4.90
CA GLY A 13 0.45 9.47 -6.35
C GLY A 13 1.82 9.38 -7.00
N ALA A 14 2.76 10.24 -6.58
CA ALA A 14 4.13 10.19 -7.08
C ALA A 14 4.83 8.88 -6.69
N MET A 15 4.61 8.42 -5.45
CA MET A 15 5.15 7.13 -5.00
C MET A 15 4.54 5.97 -5.80
N GLU A 16 3.24 6.01 -6.03
CA GLU A 16 2.53 4.98 -6.81
C GLU A 16 3.10 4.86 -8.23
N GLU A 17 3.39 5.98 -8.88
CA GLU A 17 4.00 5.98 -10.20
C GLU A 17 5.36 5.28 -10.22
N VAL A 18 6.17 5.54 -9.20
CA VAL A 18 7.48 4.88 -9.07
C VAL A 18 7.31 3.38 -8.88
N VAL A 19 6.43 2.97 -7.98
CA VAL A 19 6.15 1.55 -7.71
C VAL A 19 5.62 0.84 -8.96
N ALA A 20 4.72 1.48 -9.69
CA ALA A 20 4.14 0.94 -10.91
C ALA A 20 5.19 0.70 -12.01
N GLY A 21 6.31 1.40 -11.95
CA GLY A 21 7.42 1.22 -12.90
C GLY A 21 8.26 -0.02 -12.68
N HIS A 22 8.09 -0.73 -11.56
CA HIS A 22 8.84 -1.96 -11.32
C HIS A 22 8.35 -3.08 -12.24
N ALA A 23 9.30 -3.81 -12.84
CA ALA A 23 9.02 -4.82 -13.88
C ALA A 23 8.09 -5.95 -13.42
N ASP A 24 8.11 -6.30 -12.14
CA ASP A 24 7.33 -7.43 -11.60
C ASP A 24 5.99 -7.00 -10.98
N VAL A 25 5.65 -5.72 -11.02
CA VAL A 25 4.40 -5.19 -10.45
C VAL A 25 3.33 -5.07 -11.53
N ALA A 26 2.20 -5.74 -11.34
CA ALA A 26 1.05 -5.65 -12.22
C ALA A 26 0.14 -4.48 -11.83
N GLU A 27 -0.09 -4.31 -10.53
CA GLU A 27 -0.91 -3.23 -9.98
C GLU A 27 -0.34 -2.81 -8.64
N CYS A 28 -0.59 -1.58 -8.25
CA CYS A 28 -0.18 -1.10 -6.93
C CYS A 28 -1.12 -0.01 -6.42
N ALA A 29 -1.07 0.21 -5.11
CA ALA A 29 -1.71 1.34 -4.45
C ALA A 29 -0.81 1.80 -3.33
N VAL A 30 -0.67 3.11 -3.16
CA VAL A 30 0.06 3.70 -2.05
C VAL A 30 -0.86 4.68 -1.33
N PHE A 31 -0.93 4.55 -0.01
CA PHE A 31 -1.77 5.45 0.80
C PHE A 31 -1.13 5.71 2.15
N GLY A 32 -1.57 6.80 2.80
CA GLY A 32 -1.09 7.16 4.13
C GLY A 32 -1.79 6.36 5.21
N VAL A 33 -1.01 5.93 6.20
CA VAL A 33 -1.50 5.26 7.39
C VAL A 33 -1.12 6.09 8.60
N ALA A 34 -2.03 6.24 9.55
CA ALA A 34 -1.77 7.00 10.76
C ALA A 34 -0.61 6.42 11.58
N ASP A 35 0.27 7.29 12.03
CA ASP A 35 1.42 6.95 12.86
C ASP A 35 1.53 7.96 14.00
N GLU A 36 1.66 7.48 15.24
CA GLU A 36 1.67 8.33 16.43
C GLU A 36 2.83 9.32 16.46
N ILE A 37 3.97 8.92 15.93
CA ILE A 37 5.20 9.73 15.98
C ILE A 37 5.34 10.62 14.75
N LYS A 38 5.14 10.05 13.56
CA LYS A 38 5.39 10.75 12.29
C LYS A 38 4.16 11.45 11.71
N GLY A 39 2.98 11.26 12.31
CA GLY A 39 1.70 11.71 11.80
C GLY A 39 1.11 10.70 10.82
N GLN A 40 1.79 10.47 9.72
CA GLN A 40 1.42 9.44 8.74
C GLN A 40 2.67 8.76 8.20
N ILE A 41 2.50 7.54 7.71
CA ILE A 41 3.53 6.85 6.93
C ILE A 41 2.90 6.35 5.64
N ALA A 42 3.71 6.08 4.63
CA ALA A 42 3.24 5.52 3.38
C ALA A 42 3.25 3.99 3.45
N LEU A 43 2.15 3.37 3.06
CA LEU A 43 2.03 1.92 2.89
C LEU A 43 1.78 1.62 1.43
N GLY A 44 2.59 0.75 0.84
CA GLY A 44 2.40 0.28 -0.52
C GLY A 44 1.83 -1.13 -0.57
N LEU A 45 0.82 -1.34 -1.39
CA LEU A 45 0.31 -2.67 -1.72
C LEU A 45 0.63 -2.95 -3.18
N ILE A 46 1.13 -4.15 -3.45
CA ILE A 46 1.47 -4.56 -4.82
C ILE A 46 0.79 -5.87 -5.17
N VAL A 47 0.42 -5.99 -6.44
CA VAL A 47 0.00 -7.24 -7.05
C VAL A 47 1.09 -7.64 -8.01
N MET A 48 1.67 -8.81 -7.81
CA MET A 48 2.73 -9.34 -8.65
C MET A 48 2.18 -9.75 -10.01
N LYS A 49 2.97 -9.56 -11.06
CA LYS A 49 2.61 -10.08 -12.38
C LYS A 49 2.48 -11.59 -12.36
N ALA A 50 1.52 -12.11 -13.12
CA ALA A 50 1.35 -13.55 -13.29
C ALA A 50 2.64 -14.16 -13.85
N GLY A 51 3.05 -15.28 -13.28
CA GLY A 51 4.28 -15.96 -13.71
C GLY A 51 5.57 -15.42 -13.10
N SER A 52 5.51 -14.38 -12.29
CA SER A 52 6.70 -13.94 -11.55
C SER A 52 7.10 -15.02 -10.56
N ALA A 53 8.34 -15.48 -10.66
CA ALA A 53 8.90 -16.51 -9.78
C ALA A 53 9.79 -15.91 -8.68
N ARG A 54 9.91 -14.60 -8.63
CA ARG A 54 10.77 -13.92 -7.67
C ARG A 54 10.11 -13.85 -6.30
N ASP A 55 10.93 -13.84 -5.26
CA ASP A 55 10.47 -13.71 -3.89
C ASP A 55 9.83 -12.34 -3.62
N GLU A 56 8.67 -12.34 -2.98
CA GLU A 56 7.94 -11.12 -2.66
C GLU A 56 8.76 -10.15 -1.80
N GLY A 57 9.49 -10.68 -0.82
CA GLY A 57 10.33 -9.85 0.06
C GLY A 57 11.47 -9.17 -0.70
N GLU A 58 12.05 -9.85 -1.68
CA GLU A 58 13.09 -9.31 -2.52
C GLU A 58 12.56 -8.16 -3.39
N ILE A 59 11.39 -8.34 -3.98
CA ILE A 59 10.75 -7.29 -4.79
C ILE A 59 10.33 -6.11 -3.91
N ALA A 60 9.80 -6.37 -2.73
CA ALA A 60 9.45 -5.30 -1.79
C ALA A 60 10.67 -4.45 -1.42
N ALA A 61 11.82 -5.08 -1.17
CA ALA A 61 13.06 -4.38 -0.87
C ALA A 61 13.54 -3.53 -2.04
N GLU A 62 13.43 -4.04 -3.26
CA GLU A 62 13.78 -3.29 -4.48
C GLU A 62 12.88 -2.06 -4.65
N ILE A 63 11.60 -2.21 -4.38
CA ILE A 63 10.63 -1.11 -4.49
C ILE A 63 10.92 -0.03 -3.47
N VAL A 64 11.19 -0.41 -2.22
CA VAL A 64 11.56 0.55 -1.16
C VAL A 64 12.79 1.35 -1.58
N LYS A 65 13.81 0.68 -2.09
CA LYS A 65 15.01 1.32 -2.58
C LYS A 65 14.72 2.27 -3.75
N LEU A 66 13.90 1.83 -4.69
CA LEU A 66 13.55 2.61 -5.87
C LEU A 66 12.82 3.91 -5.51
N VAL A 67 11.88 3.84 -4.58
CA VAL A 67 11.17 5.04 -4.09
C VAL A 67 12.13 5.98 -3.37
N ARG A 68 13.02 5.44 -2.55
CA ARG A 68 14.00 6.24 -1.83
C ARG A 68 14.94 6.98 -2.79
N GLU A 69 15.41 6.31 -3.82
CA GLU A 69 16.32 6.89 -4.81
C GLU A 69 15.62 7.92 -5.71
N THR A 70 14.35 7.71 -6.03
CA THR A 70 13.61 8.56 -6.96
C THR A 70 12.97 9.77 -6.27
N ILE A 71 12.33 9.55 -5.13
CA ILE A 71 11.60 10.61 -4.40
C ILE A 71 12.45 11.22 -3.30
N GLY A 72 13.29 10.40 -2.68
CA GLY A 72 14.20 10.82 -1.63
C GLY A 72 13.93 10.13 -0.30
N PRO A 73 14.90 10.14 0.63
CA PRO A 73 14.78 9.47 1.92
C PRO A 73 13.71 10.07 2.83
N VAL A 74 13.31 11.32 2.58
CA VAL A 74 12.26 12.01 3.32
C VAL A 74 10.91 11.29 3.19
N ALA A 75 10.68 10.57 2.09
CA ALA A 75 9.46 9.81 1.88
C ALA A 75 9.23 8.75 2.95
N ALA A 76 10.30 8.28 3.60
CA ALA A 76 10.23 7.23 4.63
C ALA A 76 9.39 6.03 4.21
N PHE A 77 9.43 5.70 2.93
CA PHE A 77 8.69 4.58 2.36
C PHE A 77 9.39 3.28 2.70
N ARG A 78 8.82 2.51 3.62
CA ARG A 78 9.46 1.30 4.16
C ARG A 78 8.59 0.06 4.08
N HIS A 79 7.30 0.22 3.86
CA HIS A 79 6.34 -0.88 3.98
C HIS A 79 5.67 -1.18 2.66
N VAL A 80 5.92 -2.38 2.14
CA VAL A 80 5.31 -2.90 0.92
C VAL A 80 4.77 -4.29 1.22
N ILE A 81 3.50 -4.50 0.91
CA ILE A 81 2.82 -5.78 1.11
C ILE A 81 2.34 -6.31 -0.24
N ALA A 82 2.64 -7.57 -0.54
CA ALA A 82 2.10 -8.24 -1.72
C ALA A 82 0.70 -8.80 -1.40
N VAL A 83 -0.23 -8.55 -2.30
CA VAL A 83 -1.62 -9.03 -2.21
C VAL A 83 -2.04 -9.66 -3.52
N ASN A 84 -3.13 -10.46 -3.49
CA ASN A 84 -3.61 -11.15 -4.69
C ASN A 84 -4.37 -10.25 -5.66
N GLY A 85 -4.93 -9.18 -5.16
CA GLY A 85 -5.67 -8.21 -5.95
C GLY A 85 -5.97 -6.96 -5.14
N LEU A 86 -6.37 -5.89 -5.81
CA LEU A 86 -6.78 -4.66 -5.16
C LEU A 86 -8.30 -4.51 -5.25
N PRO A 87 -8.97 -4.13 -4.16
CA PRO A 87 -10.43 -3.92 -4.18
C PRO A 87 -10.76 -2.73 -5.08
N LYS A 88 -11.74 -2.92 -5.95
CA LYS A 88 -12.15 -1.91 -6.95
C LYS A 88 -13.66 -1.82 -7.01
N THR A 89 -14.13 -0.66 -7.48
CA THR A 89 -15.52 -0.52 -7.90
C THR A 89 -15.73 -1.31 -9.21
N ARG A 90 -16.99 -1.54 -9.58
CA ARG A 90 -17.33 -2.20 -10.85
C ARG A 90 -16.80 -1.44 -12.06
N SER A 91 -16.57 -0.14 -11.93
CA SER A 91 -15.97 0.68 -12.98
C SER A 91 -14.44 0.64 -12.99
N GLY A 92 -13.82 -0.08 -12.05
CA GLY A 92 -12.37 -0.27 -12.00
C GLY A 92 -11.59 0.71 -11.13
N LYS A 93 -12.27 1.53 -10.34
CA LYS A 93 -11.61 2.46 -9.44
C LYS A 93 -11.13 1.76 -8.19
N ILE A 94 -9.84 1.90 -7.85
CA ILE A 94 -9.25 1.33 -6.65
C ILE A 94 -9.83 2.02 -5.40
N LEU A 95 -10.26 1.21 -4.43
CA LEU A 95 -10.88 1.66 -3.20
C LEU A 95 -9.84 1.91 -2.10
N ARG A 96 -9.02 2.94 -2.29
CA ARG A 96 -7.92 3.28 -1.36
C ARG A 96 -8.43 3.64 0.04
N ALA A 97 -9.54 4.36 0.12
CA ALA A 97 -10.09 4.77 1.41
C ALA A 97 -10.50 3.56 2.27
N SER A 98 -11.06 2.53 1.65
CA SER A 98 -11.45 1.29 2.35
C SER A 98 -10.23 0.55 2.90
N MET A 99 -9.15 0.49 2.12
CA MET A 99 -7.90 -0.13 2.53
C MET A 99 -7.22 0.68 3.64
N ARG A 100 -7.21 1.99 3.52
CA ARG A 100 -6.64 2.88 4.55
C ARG A 100 -7.38 2.73 5.87
N ARG A 101 -8.70 2.62 5.84
CA ARG A 101 -9.50 2.39 7.05
C ARG A 101 -9.06 1.13 7.77
N VAL A 102 -8.86 0.04 7.05
CA VAL A 102 -8.36 -1.21 7.62
C VAL A 102 -6.95 -1.01 8.19
N ALA A 103 -6.08 -0.35 7.46
CA ALA A 103 -4.71 -0.10 7.90
C ALA A 103 -4.65 0.75 9.18
N ASP A 104 -5.64 1.64 9.37
CA ASP A 104 -5.76 2.44 10.58
C ASP A 104 -6.47 1.70 11.72
N GLY A 105 -6.80 0.43 11.54
CA GLY A 105 -7.41 -0.41 12.57
C GLY A 105 -8.93 -0.51 12.49
N GLY A 106 -9.55 0.06 11.47
CA GLY A 106 -10.99 0.02 11.28
C GLY A 106 -11.48 -1.26 10.61
N ALA A 107 -12.79 -1.35 10.47
CA ALA A 107 -13.44 -2.50 9.86
C ALA A 107 -13.26 -2.52 8.33
N ALA A 108 -13.28 -3.72 7.75
CA ALA A 108 -13.25 -3.93 6.31
C ALA A 108 -14.63 -3.64 5.70
N GLU A 109 -14.94 -2.38 5.55
CA GLU A 109 -16.20 -1.92 4.98
C GLU A 109 -15.96 -1.29 3.60
N ALA A 110 -16.87 -1.54 2.68
CA ALA A 110 -16.78 -1.05 1.32
C ALA A 110 -18.10 -0.46 0.86
N PRO A 111 -18.08 0.46 -0.10
CA PRO A 111 -19.30 0.95 -0.73
C PRO A 111 -20.00 -0.18 -1.48
N SER A 112 -21.32 -0.05 -1.69
CA SER A 112 -22.12 -1.04 -2.43
C SER A 112 -21.66 -1.20 -3.88
N THR A 113 -20.87 -0.27 -4.38
CA THR A 113 -20.32 -0.29 -5.74
C THR A 113 -19.10 -1.20 -5.89
N ILE A 114 -18.61 -1.80 -4.80
CA ILE A 114 -17.46 -2.72 -4.88
C ILE A 114 -17.77 -3.91 -5.79
N ASP A 115 -16.80 -4.28 -6.62
CA ASP A 115 -16.94 -5.41 -7.54
C ASP A 115 -16.96 -6.74 -6.80
N ASP A 116 -16.01 -6.96 -5.90
CA ASP A 116 -15.91 -8.21 -5.14
C ASP A 116 -15.37 -7.91 -3.74
N ILE A 117 -16.24 -8.06 -2.73
CA ILE A 117 -15.87 -7.79 -1.33
C ILE A 117 -14.80 -8.76 -0.80
N THR A 118 -14.68 -9.95 -1.38
CA THR A 118 -13.67 -10.93 -0.93
C THR A 118 -12.25 -10.43 -1.17
N VAL A 119 -12.04 -9.60 -2.18
CA VAL A 119 -10.75 -8.98 -2.45
C VAL A 119 -10.36 -8.06 -1.30
N LEU A 120 -11.31 -7.25 -0.80
CA LEU A 120 -11.06 -6.40 0.35
C LEU A 120 -10.78 -7.22 1.62
N HIS A 121 -11.51 -8.31 1.82
CA HIS A 121 -11.28 -9.19 2.98
C HIS A 121 -9.87 -9.80 2.95
N HIS A 122 -9.40 -10.22 1.78
CA HIS A 122 -8.03 -10.74 1.63
C HIS A 122 -6.99 -9.67 1.94
N VAL A 123 -7.17 -8.48 1.40
CA VAL A 123 -6.26 -7.34 1.68
C VAL A 123 -6.27 -7.03 3.17
N ALA A 124 -7.45 -7.02 3.80
CA ALA A 124 -7.57 -6.77 5.24
C ALA A 124 -6.80 -7.79 6.07
N GLU A 125 -6.82 -9.06 5.69
CA GLU A 125 -6.03 -10.10 6.36
C GLU A 125 -4.53 -9.80 6.26
N ARG A 126 -4.05 -9.45 5.08
CA ARG A 126 -2.64 -9.15 4.85
C ARG A 126 -2.19 -7.92 5.63
N ILE A 127 -3.00 -6.89 5.66
CA ILE A 127 -2.72 -5.68 6.43
C ILE A 127 -2.71 -5.99 7.94
N THR A 128 -3.64 -6.81 8.40
CA THR A 128 -3.70 -7.20 9.82
C THR A 128 -2.43 -7.95 10.23
N ILE A 129 -1.95 -8.86 9.39
CA ILE A 129 -0.70 -9.59 9.64
C ILE A 129 0.48 -8.60 9.71
N TRP A 130 0.56 -7.69 8.76
CA TRP A 130 1.60 -6.67 8.74
C TRP A 130 1.59 -5.81 10.02
N ARG A 131 0.40 -5.38 10.47
CA ARG A 131 0.28 -4.61 11.72
C ARG A 131 0.79 -5.39 12.93
N ARG A 132 0.49 -6.68 13.01
CA ARG A 132 0.96 -7.55 14.10
C ARG A 132 2.48 -7.69 14.07
N GLU A 133 3.06 -7.90 12.89
CA GLU A 133 4.49 -8.08 12.71
C GLU A 133 5.28 -6.81 13.02
N THR A 134 4.70 -5.65 12.78
CA THR A 134 5.32 -4.36 13.12
C THR A 134 4.97 -3.91 14.54
N GLY A 135 4.25 -4.73 15.31
CA GLY A 135 3.87 -4.44 16.69
C GLY A 135 2.84 -3.32 16.82
N GLY A 136 2.15 -2.96 15.71
CA GLY A 136 1.23 -1.84 15.68
C GLY A 136 1.95 -0.50 15.74
N SER A 137 3.27 -0.50 15.74
CA SER A 137 4.11 0.69 15.71
C SER A 137 4.75 0.79 14.34
N LEU A 138 4.52 1.88 13.69
CA LEU A 138 4.94 2.07 12.31
C LEU A 138 6.17 3.02 12.18
#